data_15a24fe4a63dea7433ed5a1afe650a7a
#
_entry.id   15a24fe4a63dea7433ed5a1afe650a7a
#
_cell.length_a   1.000
_cell.length_b   1.000
_cell.length_c   1.000
_cell.angle_alpha   90.00
_cell.angle_beta   90.00
_cell.angle_gamma   90.00
#
_symmetry.space_group_name_H-M   'P 1'
#
loop_
_entity.id
_entity.type
_entity.pdbx_description
1 polymer ?
#
loop_
_entity_poly.entity_id
_entity_poly.type
_entity_poly.pdbx_seq_one_letter_code
_entity_poly.pdbx_strand_id
1 'polypeptide(L)'
;MSDALIGHSGFVGGAIQRARSFDARYRSTDIDTIRGCHFDTIVCCGAPAEKWRANRDPEEDHVRIATLTDALSEVEVERFVLISTIDVYPHPAAVDEETPIDATAGQPYGRHRLELEEFCRARFDTTVVRLPGLYGRGLKKNAIFDLLHDRPVDQVPGNARFQFYDVERVWPDVKRILAADIRTVNITAEPVEMTEVAARVFDRELPTPKADGAPSYDVQSIHAARMGGRNGYWYDAESVFDGLLNFVASERES
;
A
#
# COMPACT_ATOMS: atom_id res chain seq x y z
N MET A 1 19.94 19.78 2.60
CA MET A 1 19.07 18.73 2.02
C MET A 1 17.66 19.01 2.49
N SER A 2 16.72 19.17 1.56
CA SER A 2 15.33 19.50 1.87
C SER A 2 14.44 18.35 1.44
N ASP A 3 13.83 17.64 2.40
CA ASP A 3 13.00 16.47 2.13
C ASP A 3 11.53 16.76 2.45
N ALA A 4 10.61 16.31 1.61
CA ALA A 4 9.18 16.49 1.80
C ALA A 4 8.42 15.17 1.92
N LEU A 5 7.36 15.18 2.74
CA LEU A 5 6.39 14.09 2.86
C LEU A 5 5.01 14.59 2.45
N ILE A 6 4.45 13.99 1.41
CA ILE A 6 3.06 14.24 0.98
C ILE A 6 2.17 13.15 1.53
N GLY A 7 1.00 13.53 2.09
CA GLY A 7 0.06 12.60 2.70
C GLY A 7 0.42 12.19 4.14
N HIS A 8 1.16 13.04 4.86
CA HIS A 8 1.66 12.79 6.22
C HIS A 8 0.57 12.46 7.26
N SER A 9 -0.66 12.88 7.03
CA SER A 9 -1.80 12.61 7.94
C SER A 9 -2.54 11.29 7.63
N GLY A 10 -2.17 10.61 6.53
CA GLY A 10 -2.71 9.31 6.14
C GLY A 10 -2.08 8.15 6.93
N PHE A 11 -2.58 6.94 6.71
CA PHE A 11 -2.13 5.74 7.41
C PHE A 11 -0.64 5.45 7.16
N VAL A 12 -0.24 5.38 5.90
CA VAL A 12 1.18 5.13 5.52
C VAL A 12 2.05 6.34 5.83
N GLY A 13 1.63 7.54 5.43
CA GLY A 13 2.41 8.76 5.70
C GLY A 13 2.62 9.02 7.19
N GLY A 14 1.62 8.71 8.03
CA GLY A 14 1.74 8.76 9.48
C GLY A 14 2.78 7.77 10.04
N ALA A 15 2.85 6.54 9.53
CA ALA A 15 3.86 5.57 9.91
C ALA A 15 5.28 6.05 9.51
N ILE A 16 5.43 6.54 8.28
CA ILE A 16 6.71 7.10 7.81
C ILE A 16 7.13 8.31 8.66
N GLN A 17 6.18 9.20 9.01
CA GLN A 17 6.47 10.38 9.85
C GLN A 17 6.89 9.99 11.28
N ARG A 18 6.40 8.88 11.84
CA ARG A 18 6.89 8.36 13.13
C ARG A 18 8.33 7.85 13.03
N ALA A 19 8.72 7.32 11.87
CA ALA A 19 10.04 6.74 11.65
C ALA A 19 11.13 7.75 11.28
N ARG A 20 10.76 8.94 10.73
CA ARG A 20 11.72 10.00 10.41
C ARG A 20 11.03 11.38 10.33
N SER A 21 11.84 12.44 10.54
CA SER A 21 11.43 13.82 10.31
C SER A 21 11.59 14.21 8.83
N PHE A 22 10.79 15.17 8.40
CA PHE A 22 10.84 15.81 7.08
C PHE A 22 10.82 17.33 7.26
N ASP A 23 11.50 18.06 6.38
CA ASP A 23 11.58 19.51 6.41
C ASP A 23 10.24 20.15 6.02
N ALA A 24 9.54 19.56 5.05
CA ALA A 24 8.21 19.99 4.61
C ALA A 24 7.21 18.84 4.64
N ARG A 25 5.94 19.16 4.88
CA ARG A 25 4.85 18.16 4.94
C ARG A 25 3.59 18.75 4.32
N TYR A 26 2.96 17.95 3.45
CA TYR A 26 1.77 18.33 2.71
C TYR A 26 0.66 17.30 2.85
N ARG A 27 -0.57 17.75 2.75
CA ARG A 27 -1.77 16.93 2.67
C ARG A 27 -2.71 17.49 1.60
N SER A 28 -3.79 16.81 1.28
CA SER A 28 -4.73 17.23 0.22
C SER A 28 -5.30 18.64 0.37
N THR A 29 -5.34 19.19 1.59
CA THR A 29 -5.90 20.54 1.86
C THR A 29 -4.89 21.68 1.65
N ASP A 30 -3.62 21.38 1.53
CA ASP A 30 -2.54 22.35 1.37
C ASP A 30 -1.55 21.99 0.25
N ILE A 31 -1.89 21.00 -0.56
CA ILE A 31 -1.00 20.48 -1.61
C ILE A 31 -0.58 21.55 -2.64
N ASP A 32 -1.43 22.54 -2.90
CA ASP A 32 -1.11 23.63 -3.83
C ASP A 32 0.07 24.49 -3.36
N THR A 33 0.39 24.48 -2.06
CA THR A 33 1.53 25.23 -1.53
C THR A 33 2.89 24.60 -1.87
N ILE A 34 2.92 23.40 -2.47
CA ILE A 34 4.15 22.75 -2.95
C ILE A 34 4.63 23.30 -4.30
N ARG A 35 3.77 24.02 -5.04
CA ARG A 35 4.10 24.55 -6.38
C ARG A 35 5.33 25.45 -6.33
N GLY A 36 6.20 25.27 -7.32
CA GLY A 36 7.46 26.02 -7.45
C GLY A 36 8.52 25.69 -6.39
N CYS A 37 8.28 24.71 -5.50
CA CYS A 37 9.27 24.28 -4.54
C CYS A 37 10.28 23.32 -5.17
N HIS A 38 11.48 23.28 -4.55
CA HIS A 38 12.56 22.35 -4.91
C HIS A 38 12.92 21.49 -3.69
N PHE A 39 13.10 20.17 -3.91
CA PHE A 39 13.47 19.21 -2.87
C PHE A 39 14.56 18.24 -3.34
N ASP A 40 15.38 17.75 -2.40
CA ASP A 40 16.29 16.63 -2.68
C ASP A 40 15.49 15.32 -2.78
N THR A 41 14.54 15.11 -1.85
CA THR A 41 13.69 13.90 -1.86
C THR A 41 12.24 14.25 -1.54
N ILE A 42 11.30 13.69 -2.31
CA ILE A 42 9.88 13.66 -1.94
C ILE A 42 9.46 12.22 -1.71
N VAL A 43 8.79 11.96 -0.57
CA VAL A 43 8.05 10.73 -0.33
C VAL A 43 6.56 11.03 -0.45
N CYS A 44 5.90 10.45 -1.44
CA CYS A 44 4.51 10.71 -1.75
C CYS A 44 3.60 9.54 -1.35
N CYS A 45 2.79 9.76 -0.31
CA CYS A 45 1.67 8.92 0.14
C CYS A 45 0.34 9.64 -0.11
N GLY A 46 0.28 10.54 -1.10
CA GLY A 46 -0.84 11.47 -1.30
C GLY A 46 -2.06 10.87 -2.00
N ALA A 47 -1.95 9.69 -2.60
CA ALA A 47 -3.10 9.03 -3.22
C ALA A 47 -4.15 8.63 -2.18
N PRO A 48 -5.47 8.85 -2.43
CA PRO A 48 -6.53 8.40 -1.54
C PRO A 48 -6.48 6.88 -1.34
N ALA A 49 -6.67 6.39 -0.11
CA ALA A 49 -6.50 4.96 0.23
C ALA A 49 -7.82 4.17 0.29
N GLU A 50 -8.94 4.77 -0.07
CA GLU A 50 -10.28 4.18 0.09
C GLU A 50 -10.75 3.47 -1.19
N LYS A 51 -10.26 2.23 -1.41
CA LYS A 51 -10.57 1.42 -2.60
C LYS A 51 -12.07 1.33 -2.90
N TRP A 52 -12.90 1.03 -1.89
CA TRP A 52 -14.35 0.93 -2.06
C TRP A 52 -14.99 2.24 -2.53
N ARG A 53 -14.48 3.40 -2.03
CA ARG A 53 -14.96 4.73 -2.43
C ARG A 53 -14.54 5.07 -3.84
N ALA A 54 -13.27 4.87 -4.18
CA ALA A 54 -12.75 5.10 -5.51
C ALA A 54 -13.46 4.25 -6.59
N ASN A 55 -13.83 3.01 -6.25
CA ASN A 55 -14.58 2.16 -7.17
C ASN A 55 -16.07 2.53 -7.26
N ARG A 56 -16.66 3.10 -6.20
CA ARG A 56 -18.04 3.59 -6.20
C ARG A 56 -18.17 4.95 -6.88
N ASP A 57 -17.24 5.86 -6.62
CA ASP A 57 -17.22 7.23 -7.10
C ASP A 57 -15.92 7.52 -7.87
N PRO A 58 -15.72 6.92 -9.07
CA PRO A 58 -14.45 6.97 -9.79
C PRO A 58 -14.08 8.39 -10.24
N GLU A 59 -15.05 9.22 -10.56
CA GLU A 59 -14.81 10.61 -10.97
C GLU A 59 -14.22 11.44 -9.82
N GLU A 60 -14.75 11.30 -8.60
CA GLU A 60 -14.20 11.99 -7.43
C GLU A 60 -12.75 11.54 -7.14
N ASP A 61 -12.48 10.24 -7.24
CA ASP A 61 -11.14 9.71 -7.04
C ASP A 61 -10.16 10.23 -8.10
N HIS A 62 -10.58 10.23 -9.37
CA HIS A 62 -9.78 10.77 -10.47
C HIS A 62 -9.46 12.26 -10.29
N VAL A 63 -10.46 13.08 -9.90
CA VAL A 63 -10.25 14.51 -9.60
C VAL A 63 -9.20 14.70 -8.48
N ARG A 64 -9.22 13.88 -7.46
CA ARG A 64 -8.22 13.96 -6.37
C ARG A 64 -6.81 13.60 -6.85
N ILE A 65 -6.67 12.59 -7.72
CA ILE A 65 -5.39 12.25 -8.34
C ILE A 65 -4.94 13.38 -9.27
N ALA A 66 -5.84 13.93 -10.09
CA ALA A 66 -5.55 15.05 -10.99
C ALA A 66 -5.08 16.30 -10.20
N THR A 67 -5.71 16.63 -9.08
CA THR A 67 -5.28 17.73 -8.21
C THR A 67 -3.85 17.50 -7.69
N LEU A 68 -3.52 16.28 -7.29
CA LEU A 68 -2.17 15.94 -6.85
C LEU A 68 -1.15 16.07 -7.97
N THR A 69 -1.42 15.51 -9.16
CA THR A 69 -0.50 15.56 -10.31
C THR A 69 -0.33 16.97 -10.83
N ASP A 70 -1.38 17.78 -10.82
CA ASP A 70 -1.34 19.18 -11.24
C ASP A 70 -0.41 19.99 -10.29
N ALA A 71 -0.55 19.85 -8.99
CA ALA A 71 0.36 20.50 -8.03
C ALA A 71 1.82 20.01 -8.20
N LEU A 72 2.03 18.72 -8.43
CA LEU A 72 3.35 18.14 -8.66
C LEU A 72 3.99 18.56 -9.98
N SER A 73 3.20 18.98 -10.98
CA SER A 73 3.74 19.40 -12.28
C SER A 73 4.67 20.62 -12.20
N GLU A 74 4.54 21.43 -11.16
CA GLU A 74 5.33 22.64 -10.92
C GLU A 74 6.46 22.42 -9.87
N VAL A 75 6.72 21.17 -9.47
CA VAL A 75 7.74 20.84 -8.45
C VAL A 75 9.04 20.37 -9.13
N GLU A 76 10.17 20.71 -8.53
CA GLU A 76 11.47 20.15 -8.88
C GLU A 76 11.96 19.24 -7.75
N VAL A 77 12.44 18.06 -8.09
CA VAL A 77 12.97 17.10 -7.11
C VAL A 77 14.04 16.21 -7.74
N GLU A 78 15.09 15.93 -6.97
CA GLU A 78 16.16 15.01 -7.41
C GLU A 78 15.72 13.55 -7.34
N ARG A 79 14.95 13.17 -6.32
CA ARG A 79 14.45 11.79 -6.11
C ARG A 79 13.01 11.79 -5.65
N PHE A 80 12.18 11.04 -6.33
CA PHE A 80 10.76 10.89 -5.99
C PHE A 80 10.45 9.46 -5.57
N VAL A 81 9.86 9.25 -4.40
CA VAL A 81 9.39 7.94 -3.91
C VAL A 81 7.86 7.98 -3.88
N LEU A 82 7.23 7.20 -4.74
CA LEU A 82 5.78 7.04 -4.77
C LEU A 82 5.36 5.79 -4.02
N ILE A 83 4.52 5.94 -3.00
CA ILE A 83 3.81 4.83 -2.38
C ILE A 83 2.54 4.56 -3.19
N SER A 84 2.51 3.40 -3.82
CA SER A 84 1.44 2.89 -4.68
C SER A 84 0.84 1.61 -4.10
N THR A 85 0.14 0.84 -4.88
CA THR A 85 -0.60 -0.36 -4.47
C THR A 85 -0.42 -1.51 -5.46
N ILE A 86 -0.48 -2.76 -4.98
CA ILE A 86 -0.57 -3.94 -5.84
C ILE A 86 -1.91 -4.02 -6.60
N ASP A 87 -2.91 -3.24 -6.24
CA ASP A 87 -4.19 -3.18 -6.95
C ASP A 87 -4.11 -2.52 -8.34
N VAL A 88 -2.93 -2.06 -8.76
CA VAL A 88 -2.66 -1.70 -10.17
C VAL A 88 -2.76 -2.91 -11.10
N TYR A 89 -2.56 -4.12 -10.58
CA TYR A 89 -2.77 -5.35 -11.32
C TYR A 89 -4.26 -5.69 -11.36
N PRO A 90 -4.89 -5.77 -12.56
CA PRO A 90 -6.31 -6.12 -12.69
C PRO A 90 -6.64 -7.50 -12.12
N HIS A 91 -5.69 -8.43 -12.26
CA HIS A 91 -5.76 -9.80 -11.77
C HIS A 91 -4.51 -10.09 -10.93
N PRO A 92 -4.56 -9.84 -9.60
CA PRO A 92 -3.39 -9.89 -8.73
C PRO A 92 -3.04 -11.33 -8.30
N ALA A 93 -2.97 -12.25 -9.25
CA ALA A 93 -2.64 -13.65 -9.03
C ALA A 93 -1.49 -14.08 -9.93
N ALA A 94 -0.39 -14.55 -9.32
CA ALA A 94 0.85 -14.96 -10.00
C ALA A 94 1.44 -13.87 -10.92
N VAL A 95 1.51 -12.65 -10.40
CA VAL A 95 2.05 -11.47 -11.11
C VAL A 95 3.22 -10.86 -10.31
N ASP A 96 4.11 -10.17 -11.01
CA ASP A 96 5.27 -9.49 -10.45
C ASP A 96 5.54 -8.16 -11.19
N GLU A 97 6.69 -7.52 -10.94
CA GLU A 97 7.04 -6.22 -11.53
C GLU A 97 7.26 -6.29 -13.05
N GLU A 98 7.55 -7.46 -13.62
CA GLU A 98 7.74 -7.66 -15.06
C GLU A 98 6.41 -7.97 -15.79
N THR A 99 5.36 -8.28 -15.03
CA THR A 99 4.04 -8.57 -15.59
C THR A 99 3.44 -7.32 -16.23
N PRO A 100 3.11 -7.33 -17.54
CA PRO A 100 2.45 -6.21 -18.21
C PRO A 100 1.10 -5.89 -17.56
N ILE A 101 0.83 -4.61 -17.32
CA ILE A 101 -0.43 -4.15 -16.74
C ILE A 101 -1.31 -3.58 -17.85
N ASP A 102 -2.48 -4.17 -18.05
CA ASP A 102 -3.52 -3.59 -18.91
C ASP A 102 -4.25 -2.47 -18.16
N ALA A 103 -3.90 -1.24 -18.47
CA ALA A 103 -4.48 -0.03 -17.87
C ALA A 103 -6.01 0.07 -18.07
N THR A 104 -6.60 -0.67 -19.03
CA THR A 104 -8.04 -0.62 -19.33
C THR A 104 -8.85 -1.65 -18.55
N ALA A 105 -8.23 -2.73 -18.06
CA ALA A 105 -8.91 -3.87 -17.48
C ALA A 105 -9.19 -3.73 -15.96
N GLY A 106 -8.50 -2.84 -15.26
CA GLY A 106 -8.57 -2.74 -13.80
C GLY A 106 -9.79 -1.99 -13.27
N GLN A 107 -10.05 -2.17 -11.98
CA GLN A 107 -11.01 -1.32 -11.25
C GLN A 107 -10.51 0.14 -11.19
N PRO A 108 -11.39 1.15 -11.11
CA PRO A 108 -11.01 2.56 -11.08
C PRO A 108 -9.89 2.88 -10.08
N TYR A 109 -9.95 2.32 -8.87
CA TYR A 109 -8.91 2.49 -7.86
C TYR A 109 -7.50 2.15 -8.37
N GLY A 110 -7.32 0.98 -8.96
CA GLY A 110 -6.03 0.54 -9.50
C GLY A 110 -5.59 1.35 -10.70
N ARG A 111 -6.51 1.64 -11.63
CA ARG A 111 -6.23 2.42 -12.84
C ARG A 111 -5.71 3.83 -12.52
N HIS A 112 -6.38 4.57 -11.63
CA HIS A 112 -5.95 5.91 -11.27
C HIS A 112 -4.59 5.93 -10.54
N ARG A 113 -4.25 4.85 -9.79
CA ARG A 113 -2.90 4.74 -9.18
C ARG A 113 -1.85 4.41 -10.22
N LEU A 114 -2.19 3.60 -11.23
CA LEU A 114 -1.30 3.36 -12.37
C LEU A 114 -1.04 4.66 -13.16
N GLU A 115 -2.06 5.45 -13.45
CA GLU A 115 -1.93 6.78 -14.08
C GLU A 115 -1.00 7.69 -13.27
N LEU A 116 -1.12 7.69 -11.93
CA LEU A 116 -0.21 8.44 -11.05
C LEU A 116 1.23 7.91 -11.13
N GLU A 117 1.43 6.57 -11.18
CA GLU A 117 2.76 5.99 -11.38
C GLU A 117 3.39 6.44 -12.69
N GLU A 118 2.62 6.42 -13.79
CA GLU A 118 3.07 6.85 -15.12
C GLU A 118 3.44 8.33 -15.13
N PHE A 119 2.60 9.19 -14.55
CA PHE A 119 2.90 10.61 -14.40
C PHE A 119 4.21 10.82 -13.64
N CYS A 120 4.38 10.18 -12.48
CA CYS A 120 5.59 10.36 -11.68
C CYS A 120 6.85 9.89 -12.42
N ARG A 121 6.79 8.74 -13.11
CA ARG A 121 7.93 8.23 -13.91
C ARG A 121 8.29 9.14 -15.08
N ALA A 122 7.30 9.75 -15.72
CA ALA A 122 7.52 10.67 -16.84
C ALA A 122 8.15 12.00 -16.38
N ARG A 123 7.89 12.41 -15.13
CA ARG A 123 8.24 13.74 -14.62
C ARG A 123 9.48 13.75 -13.74
N PHE A 124 9.76 12.67 -13.01
CA PHE A 124 10.79 12.63 -11.96
C PHE A 124 11.65 11.35 -12.03
N ASP A 125 12.80 11.40 -11.37
CA ASP A 125 13.57 10.20 -11.02
C ASP A 125 12.83 9.41 -9.92
N THR A 126 11.94 8.50 -10.34
CA THR A 126 10.92 7.89 -9.49
C THR A 126 11.26 6.47 -9.07
N THR A 127 11.11 6.20 -7.77
CA THR A 127 10.98 4.86 -7.20
C THR A 127 9.51 4.61 -6.84
N VAL A 128 8.89 3.60 -7.44
CA VAL A 128 7.51 3.19 -7.15
C VAL A 128 7.52 2.01 -6.19
N VAL A 129 6.82 2.17 -5.06
CA VAL A 129 6.67 1.14 -4.02
C VAL A 129 5.20 0.73 -3.93
N ARG A 130 4.86 -0.44 -4.45
CA ARG A 130 3.50 -0.99 -4.42
C ARG A 130 3.30 -1.81 -3.16
N LEU A 131 2.34 -1.39 -2.35
CA LEU A 131 2.01 -2.04 -1.07
C LEU A 131 0.78 -2.95 -1.21
N PRO A 132 0.74 -4.07 -0.47
CA PRO A 132 -0.43 -4.96 -0.37
C PRO A 132 -1.43 -4.45 0.68
N GLY A 133 -2.28 -5.33 1.21
CA GLY A 133 -3.12 -5.06 2.35
C GLY A 133 -2.30 -4.69 3.59
N LEU A 134 -2.70 -3.64 4.30
CA LEU A 134 -1.92 -3.10 5.41
C LEU A 134 -2.58 -3.33 6.76
N TYR A 135 -1.76 -3.56 7.78
CA TYR A 135 -2.16 -3.48 9.19
C TYR A 135 -1.12 -2.68 10.00
N GLY A 136 -1.49 -2.30 11.23
CA GLY A 136 -0.62 -1.58 12.15
C GLY A 136 -1.32 -0.41 12.81
N ARG A 137 -0.58 0.35 13.62
CA ARG A 137 -1.09 1.46 14.43
C ARG A 137 -1.83 2.50 13.58
N GLY A 138 -3.08 2.76 13.96
CA GLY A 138 -3.93 3.72 13.28
C GLY A 138 -4.74 3.12 12.11
N LEU A 139 -4.81 1.80 12.00
CA LEU A 139 -5.71 1.09 11.08
C LEU A 139 -7.15 1.50 11.37
N LYS A 140 -7.91 1.85 10.30
CA LYS A 140 -9.30 2.33 10.45
C LYS A 140 -10.33 1.42 9.81
N LYS A 141 -9.90 0.57 8.88
CA LYS A 141 -10.79 -0.33 8.14
C LYS A 141 -9.99 -1.34 7.32
N ASN A 142 -10.47 -2.48 7.22
CA ASN A 142 -10.29 -3.67 6.38
C ASN A 142 -10.74 -4.89 7.21
N ALA A 143 -10.59 -6.10 6.69
CA ALA A 143 -10.99 -7.33 7.40
C ALA A 143 -10.27 -7.50 8.76
N ILE A 144 -9.01 -7.10 8.89
CA ILE A 144 -8.27 -7.14 10.16
C ILE A 144 -8.90 -6.19 11.19
N PHE A 145 -9.24 -4.96 10.76
CA PHE A 145 -9.92 -3.98 11.61
C PHE A 145 -11.29 -4.48 12.07
N ASP A 146 -12.06 -5.08 11.17
CA ASP A 146 -13.40 -5.58 11.48
C ASP A 146 -13.32 -6.75 12.46
N LEU A 147 -12.37 -7.68 12.29
CA LEU A 147 -12.11 -8.75 13.25
C LEU A 147 -11.68 -8.22 14.62
N LEU A 148 -10.79 -7.22 14.66
CA LEU A 148 -10.30 -6.60 15.89
C LEU A 148 -11.42 -5.93 16.72
N HIS A 149 -12.43 -5.36 16.04
CA HIS A 149 -13.52 -4.61 16.67
C HIS A 149 -14.84 -5.39 16.73
N ASP A 150 -14.80 -6.69 16.58
CA ASP A 150 -15.97 -7.58 16.60
C ASP A 150 -17.09 -7.17 15.61
N ARG A 151 -16.70 -6.56 14.48
CA ARG A 151 -17.64 -6.18 13.43
C ARG A 151 -17.98 -7.39 12.57
N PRO A 152 -19.16 -7.37 11.90
CA PRO A 152 -19.50 -8.42 10.97
C PRO A 152 -18.49 -8.50 9.82
N VAL A 153 -17.97 -9.69 9.59
CA VAL A 153 -17.06 -10.03 8.46
C VAL A 153 -17.73 -10.95 7.44
N ASP A 154 -19.05 -10.99 7.46
CA ASP A 154 -19.87 -11.90 6.63
C ASP A 154 -19.67 -11.70 5.13
N GLN A 155 -19.15 -10.53 4.73
CA GLN A 155 -18.84 -10.21 3.33
C GLN A 155 -17.41 -10.62 2.93
N VAL A 156 -16.57 -11.09 3.86
CA VAL A 156 -15.23 -11.59 3.57
C VAL A 156 -15.31 -13.11 3.51
N PRO A 157 -15.20 -13.72 2.30
CA PRO A 157 -15.17 -15.16 2.21
C PRO A 157 -14.00 -15.74 3.02
N GLY A 158 -14.27 -16.78 3.82
CA GLY A 158 -13.24 -17.41 4.64
C GLY A 158 -12.07 -17.96 3.83
N ASN A 159 -12.34 -18.45 2.61
CA ASN A 159 -11.33 -18.92 1.64
C ASN A 159 -10.68 -17.78 0.82
N ALA A 160 -10.99 -16.51 1.10
CA ALA A 160 -10.26 -15.40 0.48
C ALA A 160 -8.80 -15.40 0.94
N ARG A 161 -7.89 -15.21 -0.01
CA ARG A 161 -6.45 -15.13 0.24
C ARG A 161 -5.99 -13.70 0.06
N PHE A 162 -5.37 -13.14 1.09
CA PHE A 162 -4.83 -11.79 1.09
C PHE A 162 -3.35 -11.79 1.46
N GLN A 163 -2.67 -10.75 1.05
CA GLN A 163 -1.31 -10.45 1.46
C GLN A 163 -1.35 -9.27 2.42
N PHE A 164 -0.80 -9.44 3.62
CA PHE A 164 -0.80 -8.41 4.65
C PHE A 164 0.62 -7.96 4.98
N TYR A 165 0.77 -6.65 5.22
CA TYR A 165 2.05 -6.04 5.50
C TYR A 165 1.94 -5.02 6.63
N ASP A 166 2.90 -5.06 7.55
CA ASP A 166 2.97 -4.13 8.68
C ASP A 166 3.41 -2.74 8.21
N VAL A 167 2.54 -1.75 8.38
CA VAL A 167 2.79 -0.36 7.95
C VAL A 167 4.02 0.26 8.61
N GLU A 168 4.41 -0.18 9.81
CA GLU A 168 5.58 0.34 10.52
C GLU A 168 6.90 -0.07 9.83
N ARG A 169 6.89 -1.09 8.98
CA ARG A 169 8.06 -1.52 8.18
C ARG A 169 8.28 -0.69 6.92
N VAL A 170 7.33 0.15 6.51
CA VAL A 170 7.40 0.87 5.23
C VAL A 170 8.68 1.70 5.12
N TRP A 171 9.01 2.51 6.13
CA TRP A 171 10.19 3.36 6.03
C TRP A 171 11.52 2.59 6.07
N PRO A 172 11.74 1.61 6.95
CA PRO A 172 12.88 0.71 6.87
C PRO A 172 13.06 0.05 5.50
N ASP A 173 11.97 -0.45 4.90
CA ASP A 173 12.05 -1.12 3.60
C ASP A 173 12.27 -0.14 2.45
N VAL A 174 11.65 1.05 2.45
CA VAL A 174 11.95 2.12 1.49
C VAL A 174 13.43 2.47 1.48
N LYS A 175 14.08 2.57 2.65
CA LYS A 175 15.54 2.80 2.71
C LYS A 175 16.34 1.69 2.03
N ARG A 176 15.95 0.43 2.20
CA ARG A 176 16.59 -0.73 1.55
C ARG A 176 16.40 -0.71 0.04
N ILE A 177 15.20 -0.36 -0.42
CA ILE A 177 14.86 -0.21 -1.84
C ILE A 177 15.73 0.86 -2.49
N LEU A 178 15.82 2.03 -1.85
CA LEU A 178 16.65 3.14 -2.35
C LEU A 178 18.15 2.79 -2.37
N ALA A 179 18.65 2.13 -1.32
CA ALA A 179 20.04 1.67 -1.27
C ALA A 179 20.34 0.60 -2.33
N ALA A 180 19.34 -0.14 -2.77
CA ALA A 180 19.43 -1.15 -3.80
C ALA A 180 19.20 -0.60 -5.22
N ASP A 181 18.91 0.69 -5.37
CA ASP A 181 18.57 1.36 -6.65
C ASP A 181 17.47 0.64 -7.44
N ILE A 182 16.40 0.25 -6.76
CA ILE A 182 15.23 -0.42 -7.36
C ILE A 182 14.21 0.64 -7.77
N ARG A 183 13.77 0.60 -9.02
CA ARG A 183 12.87 1.61 -9.60
C ARG A 183 11.39 1.29 -9.41
N THR A 184 11.02 0.02 -9.43
CA THR A 184 9.65 -0.44 -9.17
C THR A 184 9.72 -1.69 -8.32
N VAL A 185 8.92 -1.75 -7.27
CA VAL A 185 8.92 -2.89 -6.36
C VAL A 185 7.53 -3.17 -5.81
N ASN A 186 7.17 -4.44 -5.78
CA ASN A 186 6.05 -4.95 -5.00
C ASN A 186 6.60 -5.38 -3.63
N ILE A 187 6.25 -4.68 -2.54
CA ILE A 187 6.51 -5.23 -1.21
C ILE A 187 5.43 -6.26 -0.93
N THR A 188 5.80 -7.53 -0.85
CA THR A 188 4.87 -8.64 -0.81
C THR A 188 5.12 -9.54 0.40
N ALA A 189 4.06 -10.16 0.88
CA ALA A 189 4.11 -11.24 1.85
C ALA A 189 3.44 -12.48 1.26
N GLU A 190 3.75 -13.66 1.77
CA GLU A 190 3.01 -14.89 1.41
C GLU A 190 1.51 -14.69 1.65
N PRO A 191 0.65 -15.10 0.69
CA PRO A 191 -0.80 -15.02 0.86
C PRO A 191 -1.29 -15.91 2.00
N VAL A 192 -2.16 -15.36 2.86
CA VAL A 192 -2.81 -16.09 3.96
C VAL A 192 -4.32 -16.15 3.78
N GLU A 193 -4.95 -17.25 4.18
CA GLU A 193 -6.39 -17.40 4.13
C GLU A 193 -7.06 -16.69 5.32
N MET A 194 -8.23 -16.08 5.07
CA MET A 194 -8.95 -15.37 6.13
C MET A 194 -9.47 -16.28 7.24
N THR A 195 -9.80 -17.54 6.94
CA THR A 195 -10.12 -18.56 7.95
C THR A 195 -8.94 -18.78 8.90
N GLU A 196 -7.73 -18.88 8.37
CA GLU A 196 -6.53 -19.07 9.17
C GLU A 196 -6.18 -17.82 9.99
N VAL A 197 -6.33 -16.63 9.38
CA VAL A 197 -6.15 -15.35 10.10
C VAL A 197 -7.14 -15.24 11.27
N ALA A 198 -8.41 -15.53 11.04
CA ALA A 198 -9.44 -15.47 12.09
C ALA A 198 -9.16 -16.47 13.23
N ALA A 199 -8.78 -17.70 12.90
CA ALA A 199 -8.50 -18.73 13.90
C ALA A 199 -7.22 -18.42 14.69
N ARG A 200 -6.10 -18.14 14.02
CA ARG A 200 -4.78 -18.00 14.69
C ARG A 200 -4.63 -16.68 15.43
N VAL A 201 -5.23 -15.59 14.94
CA VAL A 201 -5.00 -14.23 15.44
C VAL A 201 -6.12 -13.76 16.36
N PHE A 202 -7.36 -14.20 16.10
CA PHE A 202 -8.54 -13.69 16.79
C PHE A 202 -9.32 -14.76 17.58
N ASP A 203 -8.91 -16.02 17.52
CA ASP A 203 -9.63 -17.16 18.10
C ASP A 203 -11.10 -17.22 17.65
N ARG A 204 -11.33 -17.03 16.32
CA ARG A 204 -12.66 -16.96 15.70
C ARG A 204 -12.76 -17.91 14.52
N GLU A 205 -13.94 -18.47 14.33
CA GLU A 205 -14.28 -19.21 13.11
C GLU A 205 -14.97 -18.27 12.11
N LEU A 206 -14.53 -18.32 10.85
CA LEU A 206 -15.24 -17.70 9.73
C LEU A 206 -15.95 -18.78 8.92
N PRO A 207 -17.18 -18.51 8.46
CA PRO A 207 -17.86 -19.44 7.56
C PRO A 207 -17.03 -19.59 6.28
N THR A 208 -16.76 -20.83 5.88
CA THR A 208 -16.17 -21.11 4.58
C THR A 208 -17.30 -21.05 3.54
N PRO A 209 -17.38 -20.01 2.70
CA PRO A 209 -18.40 -19.97 1.69
C PRO A 209 -18.15 -21.08 0.66
N LYS A 210 -19.21 -21.69 0.17
CA LYS A 210 -19.15 -22.62 -0.97
C LYS A 210 -19.01 -21.90 -2.33
N ALA A 211 -18.67 -20.60 -2.32
CA ALA A 211 -18.68 -19.78 -3.52
C ALA A 211 -17.35 -19.85 -4.28
N ASP A 212 -17.40 -20.24 -5.53
CA ASP A 212 -16.38 -19.96 -6.53
C ASP A 212 -16.24 -18.43 -6.68
N GLY A 213 -14.99 -17.92 -6.72
CA GLY A 213 -14.73 -16.50 -6.96
C GLY A 213 -14.33 -15.67 -5.73
N ALA A 214 -13.88 -16.29 -4.64
CA ALA A 214 -13.27 -15.56 -3.53
C ALA A 214 -12.05 -14.76 -4.00
N PRO A 215 -11.82 -13.54 -3.48
CA PRO A 215 -10.61 -12.78 -3.78
C PRO A 215 -9.35 -13.60 -3.47
N SER A 216 -8.44 -13.66 -4.43
CA SER A 216 -7.15 -14.34 -4.25
C SER A 216 -6.03 -13.44 -4.74
N TYR A 217 -5.23 -12.95 -3.81
CA TYR A 217 -4.03 -12.19 -4.09
C TYR A 217 -2.82 -13.13 -4.03
N ASP A 218 -1.98 -13.03 -5.05
CA ASP A 218 -0.68 -13.71 -5.13
C ASP A 218 0.24 -12.86 -6.00
N VAL A 219 0.60 -11.69 -5.47
CA VAL A 219 1.54 -10.77 -6.11
C VAL A 219 2.92 -11.08 -5.58
N GLN A 220 3.86 -11.30 -6.47
CA GLN A 220 5.25 -11.62 -6.19
C GLN A 220 6.17 -10.43 -6.48
N SER A 221 7.42 -10.54 -6.09
CA SER A 221 8.47 -9.59 -6.40
C SER A 221 9.70 -10.30 -6.94
N ILE A 222 10.18 -9.87 -8.10
CA ILE A 222 11.47 -10.33 -8.66
C ILE A 222 12.64 -9.93 -7.74
N HIS A 223 12.42 -8.96 -6.85
CA HIS A 223 13.42 -8.45 -5.92
C HIS A 223 13.43 -9.18 -4.57
N ALA A 224 12.52 -10.13 -4.33
CA ALA A 224 12.35 -10.77 -3.03
C ALA A 224 13.67 -11.36 -2.47
N ALA A 225 14.41 -12.13 -3.27
CA ALA A 225 15.67 -12.73 -2.84
C ALA A 225 16.72 -11.67 -2.47
N ARG A 226 16.81 -10.57 -3.23
CA ARG A 226 17.71 -9.44 -2.94
C ARG A 226 17.38 -8.75 -1.63
N MET A 227 16.10 -8.77 -1.26
CA MET A 227 15.59 -8.19 -0.01
C MET A 227 15.54 -9.20 1.15
N GLY A 228 16.20 -10.34 1.02
CA GLY A 228 16.29 -11.35 2.07
C GLY A 228 15.06 -12.24 2.20
N GLY A 229 14.11 -12.13 1.27
CA GLY A 229 12.94 -12.98 1.16
C GLY A 229 13.19 -14.22 0.29
N ARG A 230 12.13 -14.99 0.02
CA ARG A 230 12.18 -16.24 -0.76
C ARG A 230 10.85 -16.49 -1.49
N ASN A 231 10.88 -17.33 -2.51
CA ASN A 231 9.69 -17.75 -3.27
C ASN A 231 8.87 -16.57 -3.85
N GLY A 232 9.52 -15.45 -4.18
CA GLY A 232 8.83 -14.26 -4.66
C GLY A 232 8.24 -13.35 -3.58
N TYR A 233 8.44 -13.65 -2.28
CA TYR A 233 7.91 -12.84 -1.18
C TYR A 233 9.00 -12.30 -0.29
N TRP A 234 8.82 -11.07 0.22
CA TRP A 234 9.72 -10.43 1.18
C TRP A 234 9.55 -11.00 2.57
N TYR A 235 8.31 -11.40 2.90
CA TYR A 235 7.90 -11.92 4.20
C TYR A 235 7.13 -13.23 3.99
N ASP A 236 7.46 -14.24 4.76
CA ASP A 236 6.72 -15.51 4.78
C ASP A 236 5.44 -15.41 5.62
N ALA A 237 4.57 -16.40 5.51
CA ALA A 237 3.29 -16.42 6.20
C ALA A 237 3.44 -16.35 7.74
N GLU A 238 4.45 -17.03 8.30
CA GLU A 238 4.69 -16.99 9.75
C GLU A 238 5.06 -15.59 10.21
N SER A 239 5.90 -14.86 9.46
CA SER A 239 6.21 -13.44 9.73
C SER A 239 4.96 -12.55 9.70
N VAL A 240 3.99 -12.85 8.83
CA VAL A 240 2.69 -12.15 8.78
C VAL A 240 1.88 -12.43 10.03
N PHE A 241 1.76 -13.71 10.44
CA PHE A 241 1.00 -14.09 11.64
C PHE A 241 1.62 -13.51 12.91
N ASP A 242 2.93 -13.58 13.06
CA ASP A 242 3.65 -12.97 14.20
C ASP A 242 3.41 -11.46 14.27
N GLY A 243 3.47 -10.77 13.12
CA GLY A 243 3.19 -9.34 13.05
C GLY A 243 1.74 -8.99 13.40
N LEU A 244 0.77 -9.76 12.90
CA LEU A 244 -0.65 -9.57 13.22
C LEU A 244 -0.94 -9.84 14.71
N LEU A 245 -0.37 -10.89 15.30
CA LEU A 245 -0.51 -11.20 16.74
C LEU A 245 0.03 -10.06 17.60
N ASN A 246 1.23 -9.55 17.27
CA ASN A 246 1.83 -8.42 17.99
C ASN A 246 0.99 -7.15 17.87
N PHE A 247 0.48 -6.86 16.66
CA PHE A 247 -0.40 -5.72 16.42
C PHE A 247 -1.69 -5.82 17.26
N VAL A 248 -2.38 -6.96 17.21
CA VAL A 248 -3.64 -7.17 17.95
C VAL A 248 -3.40 -7.08 19.47
N ALA A 249 -2.31 -7.65 19.97
CA ALA A 249 -1.94 -7.52 21.39
C ALA A 249 -1.78 -6.04 21.79
N SER A 250 -1.03 -5.26 20.99
CA SER A 250 -0.79 -3.84 21.28
C SER A 250 -2.08 -2.98 21.25
N GLU A 251 -3.01 -3.28 20.35
CA GLU A 251 -4.29 -2.55 20.25
C GLU A 251 -5.26 -2.88 21.39
N ARG A 252 -5.17 -4.11 21.94
CA ARG A 252 -5.99 -4.52 23.09
C ARG A 252 -5.52 -3.95 24.44
N GLU A 253 -4.25 -3.52 24.51
CA GLU A 253 -3.64 -2.89 25.68
C GLU A 253 -3.81 -1.35 25.71
N SER A 254 -4.28 -0.75 24.60
CA SER A 254 -4.39 0.71 24.41
C SER A 254 -5.76 1.26 24.75
#